data_268f81a18da698d85ad3a6f1b99adc97
#
_entry.id   268f81a18da698d85ad3a6f1b99adc97
#
_cell.length_a   1.000
_cell.length_b   1.000
_cell.length_c   1.000
_cell.angle_alpha   90.00
_cell.angle_beta   90.00
_cell.angle_gamma   90.00
#
_symmetry.space_group_name_H-M   'P 1'
#
loop_
_entity.id
_entity.type
_entity.pdbx_description
1 polymer ?
#
loop_
_entity_poly.entity_id
_entity_poly.type
_entity_poly.pdbx_seq_one_letter_code
_entity_poly.pdbx_strand_id
1 'polypeptide(L)'
;MRGKMKNPLHYQLSEYDCGPTSMLNALSYLFNREELSPELIRNIMLYCLDCYGSDGATGKSGTSCMAMMFLSNWLNGFGAAGHLPVSSLFLSGESVNFSQNGRLRDALCRGGAAVVRVDLEGWHYVLLTGIKEEEIYLFDPYYRSEPFPEGRISMIADHPKEYNRIVPVGDLEQELIKPYSLGPKATREAVLLFNEKTKLTQEKTVEYVI
;
A
#
# COMPACT_ATOMS: atom_id res chain seq x y z
N MET A 1 6.44 -29.05 -13.36
CA MET A 1 6.67 -27.61 -13.06
C MET A 1 5.68 -27.21 -11.98
N ARG A 2 6.12 -26.68 -10.83
CA ARG A 2 5.19 -26.06 -9.87
C ARG A 2 4.61 -24.81 -10.54
N GLY A 3 3.29 -24.67 -10.58
CA GLY A 3 2.63 -23.49 -11.13
C GLY A 3 3.05 -22.24 -10.33
N LYS A 4 3.07 -21.09 -10.99
CA LYS A 4 3.27 -19.77 -10.32
C LYS A 4 2.18 -19.57 -9.29
N MET A 5 2.55 -19.11 -8.07
CA MET A 5 1.62 -19.01 -6.95
C MET A 5 1.65 -17.61 -6.32
N LYS A 6 0.46 -17.01 -6.14
CA LYS A 6 0.27 -15.82 -5.31
C LYS A 6 0.12 -16.23 -3.84
N ASN A 7 0.85 -15.54 -2.97
CA ASN A 7 0.64 -15.67 -1.53
C ASN A 7 -0.65 -14.95 -1.09
N PRO A 8 -1.32 -15.41 -0.02
CA PRO A 8 -2.21 -14.54 0.75
C PRO A 8 -1.46 -13.33 1.29
N LEU A 9 -2.15 -12.21 1.44
CA LEU A 9 -1.62 -11.03 2.12
C LEU A 9 -1.57 -11.29 3.63
N HIS A 10 -0.62 -10.68 4.31
CA HIS A 10 -0.32 -10.97 5.70
C HIS A 10 -0.78 -9.86 6.64
N TYR A 11 -1.22 -10.23 7.83
CA TYR A 11 -1.41 -9.31 8.93
C TYR A 11 -0.06 -8.98 9.58
N GLN A 12 0.03 -7.80 10.19
CA GLN A 12 1.22 -7.38 10.94
C GLN A 12 1.43 -8.27 12.18
N LEU A 13 2.67 -8.38 12.61
CA LEU A 13 3.07 -9.22 13.73
C LEU A 13 3.12 -8.46 15.07
N SER A 14 3.25 -7.14 15.01
CA SER A 14 3.32 -6.25 16.17
C SER A 14 2.49 -4.98 15.92
N GLU A 15 2.39 -4.12 16.92
CA GLU A 15 1.69 -2.83 16.81
C GLU A 15 2.42 -1.81 15.91
N TYR A 16 3.65 -2.11 15.46
CA TYR A 16 4.54 -1.14 14.83
C TYR A 16 4.89 -1.45 13.38
N ASP A 17 4.64 -2.66 12.89
CA ASP A 17 5.12 -3.13 11.58
C ASP A 17 4.10 -3.02 10.44
N CYS A 18 3.12 -2.11 10.55
CA CYS A 18 2.16 -1.85 9.47
C CYS A 18 2.86 -1.40 8.17
N GLY A 19 3.90 -0.55 8.27
CA GLY A 19 4.68 -0.08 7.12
C GLY A 19 5.36 -1.20 6.35
N PRO A 20 6.31 -1.96 6.95
CA PRO A 20 6.96 -3.08 6.27
C PRO A 20 5.99 -4.14 5.81
N THR A 21 4.95 -4.46 6.59
CA THR A 21 3.94 -5.45 6.20
C THR A 21 3.15 -4.97 4.97
N SER A 22 2.75 -3.71 4.90
CA SER A 22 2.06 -3.17 3.72
C SER A 22 2.95 -3.16 2.48
N MET A 23 4.26 -2.85 2.62
CA MET A 23 5.23 -2.93 1.52
C MET A 23 5.42 -4.36 1.02
N LEU A 24 5.56 -5.34 1.92
CA LEU A 24 5.66 -6.77 1.58
C LEU A 24 4.37 -7.29 0.94
N ASN A 25 3.21 -6.84 1.43
CA ASN A 25 1.93 -7.16 0.85
C ASN A 25 1.78 -6.59 -0.56
N ALA A 26 2.25 -5.36 -0.82
CA ALA A 26 2.25 -4.77 -2.16
C ALA A 26 3.06 -5.63 -3.16
N LEU A 27 4.24 -6.10 -2.77
CA LEU A 27 5.04 -6.99 -3.59
C LEU A 27 4.37 -8.36 -3.76
N SER A 28 3.76 -8.92 -2.72
CA SER A 28 3.02 -10.20 -2.79
C SER A 28 1.77 -10.09 -3.68
N TYR A 29 1.13 -8.92 -3.72
CA TYR A 29 0.02 -8.64 -4.62
C TYR A 29 0.48 -8.55 -6.09
N LEU A 30 1.59 -7.85 -6.35
CA LEU A 30 2.08 -7.61 -7.71
C LEU A 30 2.83 -8.80 -8.33
N PHE A 31 3.54 -9.59 -7.52
CA PHE A 31 4.44 -10.66 -7.98
C PHE A 31 4.04 -12.03 -7.43
N ASN A 32 4.50 -13.09 -8.09
CA ASN A 32 4.35 -14.44 -7.56
C ASN A 32 5.43 -14.73 -6.50
N ARG A 33 5.15 -15.66 -5.60
CA ARG A 33 6.06 -16.03 -4.51
C ARG A 33 7.46 -16.40 -4.99
N GLU A 34 7.56 -17.07 -6.13
CA GLU A 34 8.81 -17.53 -6.72
C GLU A 34 9.68 -16.39 -7.27
N GLU A 35 9.11 -15.19 -7.46
CA GLU A 35 9.81 -14.00 -7.95
C GLU A 35 10.39 -13.15 -6.81
N LEU A 36 9.88 -13.32 -5.58
CA LEU A 36 10.29 -12.54 -4.41
C LEU A 36 11.55 -13.13 -3.75
N SER A 37 12.63 -12.37 -3.77
CA SER A 37 13.90 -12.80 -3.15
C SER A 37 13.93 -12.54 -1.64
N PRO A 38 14.70 -13.33 -0.85
CA PRO A 38 14.92 -13.06 0.56
C PRO A 38 15.53 -11.68 0.84
N GLU A 39 16.29 -11.12 -0.10
CA GLU A 39 16.88 -9.78 -0.02
C GLU A 39 15.82 -8.69 0.08
N LEU A 40 14.73 -8.79 -0.71
CA LEU A 40 13.59 -7.87 -0.63
C LEU A 40 12.97 -7.87 0.77
N ILE A 41 12.69 -9.05 1.30
CA ILE A 41 12.07 -9.21 2.63
C ILE A 41 12.98 -8.61 3.71
N ARG A 42 14.27 -8.98 3.69
CA ARG A 42 15.25 -8.49 4.65
C ARG A 42 15.37 -6.97 4.63
N ASN A 43 15.50 -6.37 3.45
CA ASN A 43 15.74 -4.94 3.34
C ASN A 43 14.49 -4.13 3.69
N ILE A 44 13.30 -4.57 3.30
CA ILE A 44 12.05 -3.89 3.69
C ILE A 44 11.90 -3.91 5.21
N MET A 45 12.06 -5.05 5.87
CA MET A 45 11.96 -5.13 7.34
C MET A 45 13.03 -4.31 8.03
N LEU A 46 14.27 -4.30 7.51
CA LEU A 46 15.39 -3.58 8.12
C LEU A 46 15.21 -2.06 8.06
N TYR A 47 14.73 -1.53 6.94
CA TYR A 47 14.68 -0.10 6.71
C TYR A 47 13.34 0.56 7.10
N CYS A 48 12.25 -0.20 7.19
CA CYS A 48 10.96 0.35 7.57
C CYS A 48 10.78 0.62 9.07
N LEU A 49 11.45 -0.13 9.94
CA LEU A 49 11.33 0.05 11.40
C LEU A 49 12.43 0.99 11.91
N ASP A 50 12.43 2.21 11.38
CA ASP A 50 13.49 3.20 11.59
C ASP A 50 13.21 4.21 12.70
N CYS A 51 11.96 4.31 13.17
CA CYS A 51 11.58 5.27 14.22
C CYS A 51 11.86 4.71 15.61
N TYR A 52 12.32 5.61 16.50
CA TYR A 52 12.58 5.29 17.89
C TYR A 52 11.39 5.69 18.76
N GLY A 53 11.05 4.84 19.72
CA GLY A 53 10.10 5.18 20.77
C GLY A 53 10.61 6.30 21.69
N SER A 54 9.72 6.89 22.46
CA SER A 54 10.08 7.93 23.46
C SER A 54 11.06 7.43 24.53
N ASP A 55 11.14 6.12 24.71
CA ASP A 55 12.08 5.42 25.59
C ASP A 55 13.42 5.07 24.91
N GLY A 56 13.61 5.48 23.64
CA GLY A 56 14.79 5.17 22.83
C GLY A 56 14.79 3.76 22.22
N ALA A 57 13.73 2.98 22.38
CA ALA A 57 13.65 1.63 21.80
C ALA A 57 13.44 1.71 20.28
N THR A 58 14.28 1.01 19.53
CA THR A 58 14.23 0.97 18.06
C THR A 58 12.93 0.35 17.56
N GLY A 59 12.33 0.95 16.53
CA GLY A 59 11.14 0.43 15.85
C GLY A 59 9.82 0.65 16.59
N LYS A 60 9.82 1.17 17.80
CA LYS A 60 8.58 1.39 18.61
C LYS A 60 7.77 2.64 18.24
N SER A 61 8.10 3.30 17.16
CA SER A 61 7.29 4.38 16.57
C SER A 61 6.99 4.12 15.09
N GLY A 62 7.12 2.87 14.67
CA GLY A 62 6.76 2.41 13.33
C GLY A 62 7.73 2.86 12.25
N THR A 63 7.19 3.31 11.13
CA THR A 63 7.89 3.63 9.88
C THR A 63 7.81 5.13 9.60
N SER A 64 8.95 5.76 9.31
CA SER A 64 8.99 7.17 8.91
C SER A 64 8.67 7.37 7.43
N CYS A 65 8.26 8.60 7.09
CA CYS A 65 8.14 9.07 5.72
C CYS A 65 9.47 8.90 4.93
N MET A 66 10.60 9.14 5.59
CA MET A 66 11.93 9.00 4.97
C MET A 66 12.26 7.56 4.63
N ALA A 67 11.89 6.60 5.48
CA ALA A 67 12.04 5.18 5.19
C ALA A 67 11.23 4.75 3.96
N MET A 68 9.98 5.20 3.86
CA MET A 68 9.12 4.90 2.70
C MET A 68 9.67 5.51 1.41
N MET A 69 10.17 6.75 1.45
CA MET A 69 10.83 7.39 0.32
C MET A 69 12.11 6.64 -0.08
N PHE A 70 12.94 6.27 0.89
CA PHE A 70 14.16 5.50 0.65
C PHE A 70 13.85 4.16 -0.01
N LEU A 71 12.89 3.40 0.51
CA LEU A 71 12.48 2.10 -0.04
C LEU A 71 11.92 2.23 -1.47
N SER A 72 11.13 3.27 -1.73
CA SER A 72 10.66 3.54 -3.09
C SER A 72 11.83 3.71 -4.07
N ASN A 73 12.83 4.51 -3.69
CA ASN A 73 14.04 4.71 -4.52
C ASN A 73 14.88 3.43 -4.62
N TRP A 74 15.05 2.70 -3.52
CA TRP A 74 15.78 1.44 -3.51
C TRP A 74 15.13 0.38 -4.44
N LEU A 75 13.79 0.26 -4.42
CA LEU A 75 13.05 -0.64 -5.31
C LEU A 75 13.24 -0.27 -6.78
N ASN A 76 13.29 1.02 -7.13
CA ASN A 76 13.63 1.44 -8.49
C ASN A 76 15.04 0.99 -8.89
N GLY A 77 16.03 1.15 -8.00
CA GLY A 77 17.39 0.66 -8.24
C GLY A 77 17.43 -0.86 -8.39
N PHE A 78 16.69 -1.58 -7.56
CA PHE A 78 16.56 -3.04 -7.61
C PHE A 78 15.93 -3.51 -8.95
N GLY A 79 14.90 -2.80 -9.40
CA GLY A 79 14.26 -3.03 -10.69
C GLY A 79 15.19 -2.73 -11.88
N ALA A 80 15.87 -1.59 -11.85
CA ALA A 80 16.83 -1.19 -12.90
C ALA A 80 18.02 -2.15 -13.02
N ALA A 81 18.45 -2.75 -11.92
CA ALA A 81 19.48 -3.80 -11.90
C ALA A 81 18.98 -5.16 -12.45
N GLY A 82 17.69 -5.28 -12.79
CA GLY A 82 17.11 -6.48 -13.38
C GLY A 82 16.78 -7.60 -12.38
N HIS A 83 16.83 -7.34 -11.08
CA HIS A 83 16.53 -8.35 -10.06
C HIS A 83 15.04 -8.69 -9.97
N LEU A 84 14.16 -7.70 -10.19
CA LEU A 84 12.70 -7.84 -10.23
C LEU A 84 12.14 -6.74 -11.16
N PRO A 85 11.14 -7.00 -12.01
CA PRO A 85 10.57 -5.96 -12.88
C PRO A 85 9.62 -5.03 -12.09
N VAL A 86 10.14 -4.41 -11.05
CA VAL A 86 9.44 -3.48 -10.17
C VAL A 86 9.81 -2.05 -10.48
N SER A 87 8.82 -1.16 -10.49
CA SER A 87 9.04 0.28 -10.38
C SER A 87 8.21 0.86 -9.26
N SER A 88 8.66 1.98 -8.73
CA SER A 88 8.04 2.64 -7.59
C SER A 88 8.10 4.15 -7.70
N LEU A 89 7.12 4.84 -7.12
CA LEU A 89 7.06 6.29 -7.05
C LEU A 89 6.58 6.72 -5.67
N PHE A 90 7.40 7.47 -4.96
CA PHE A 90 6.98 8.12 -3.71
C PHE A 90 6.22 9.40 -4.01
N LEU A 91 5.08 9.58 -3.34
CA LEU A 91 4.25 10.78 -3.37
C LEU A 91 4.13 11.37 -1.97
N SER A 92 4.08 12.70 -1.87
CA SER A 92 3.83 13.40 -0.61
C SER A 92 2.97 14.65 -0.82
N GLY A 93 2.37 15.09 0.26
CA GLY A 93 1.59 16.33 0.27
C GLY A 93 0.35 16.26 -0.63
N GLU A 94 0.06 17.35 -1.31
CA GLU A 94 -1.12 17.50 -2.19
C GLU A 94 -1.14 16.54 -3.38
N SER A 95 0.00 15.93 -3.76
CA SER A 95 0.04 14.93 -4.82
C SER A 95 -0.62 13.60 -4.44
N VAL A 96 -0.91 13.39 -3.15
CA VAL A 96 -1.60 12.21 -2.64
C VAL A 96 -3.10 12.50 -2.59
N ASN A 97 -3.79 12.22 -3.70
CA ASN A 97 -5.24 12.43 -3.86
C ASN A 97 -5.82 11.46 -4.89
N PHE A 98 -7.15 11.30 -4.88
CA PHE A 98 -7.93 10.45 -5.80
C PHE A 98 -8.67 11.24 -6.89
N SER A 99 -8.24 12.46 -7.21
CA SER A 99 -8.83 13.21 -8.34
C SER A 99 -8.79 12.38 -9.63
N GLN A 100 -9.61 12.73 -10.62
CA GLN A 100 -9.72 11.99 -11.89
C GLN A 100 -8.37 11.83 -12.60
N ASN A 101 -7.50 12.84 -12.50
CA ASN A 101 -6.14 12.81 -13.06
C ASN A 101 -5.09 12.56 -11.97
N GLY A 102 -5.49 12.10 -10.78
CA GLY A 102 -4.61 11.85 -9.66
C GLY A 102 -3.73 10.61 -9.87
N ARG A 103 -2.49 10.69 -9.43
CA ARG A 103 -1.52 9.58 -9.59
C ARG A 103 -1.92 8.32 -8.83
N LEU A 104 -2.61 8.43 -7.69
CA LEU A 104 -3.14 7.27 -6.97
C LEU A 104 -4.18 6.53 -7.81
N ARG A 105 -5.15 7.27 -8.37
CA ARG A 105 -6.19 6.69 -9.23
C ARG A 105 -5.57 6.05 -10.48
N ASP A 106 -4.69 6.76 -11.18
CA ASP A 106 -3.99 6.23 -12.35
C ASP A 106 -3.22 4.93 -12.02
N ALA A 107 -2.51 4.91 -10.90
CA ALA A 107 -1.76 3.72 -10.50
C ALA A 107 -2.66 2.49 -10.29
N LEU A 108 -3.77 2.64 -9.57
CA LEU A 108 -4.71 1.55 -9.32
C LEU A 108 -5.40 1.09 -10.61
N CYS A 109 -5.83 2.02 -11.47
CA CYS A 109 -6.43 1.71 -12.77
C CYS A 109 -5.47 0.96 -13.72
N ARG A 110 -4.17 1.18 -13.58
CA ARG A 110 -3.14 0.54 -14.40
C ARG A 110 -2.61 -0.77 -13.82
N GLY A 111 -3.29 -1.35 -12.85
CA GLY A 111 -2.89 -2.62 -12.22
C GLY A 111 -1.68 -2.50 -11.29
N GLY A 112 -1.38 -1.28 -10.84
CA GLY A 112 -0.43 -1.03 -9.76
C GLY A 112 -1.06 -1.23 -8.40
N ALA A 113 -0.26 -0.98 -7.37
CA ALA A 113 -0.66 -0.98 -5.97
C ALA A 113 -0.14 0.30 -5.30
N ALA A 114 -0.77 0.73 -4.21
CA ALA A 114 -0.29 1.88 -3.44
C ALA A 114 -0.27 1.58 -1.95
N VAL A 115 0.86 1.79 -1.30
CA VAL A 115 0.95 1.81 0.15
C VAL A 115 0.75 3.26 0.59
N VAL A 116 -0.30 3.50 1.38
CA VAL A 116 -0.67 4.85 1.82
C VAL A 116 -0.72 4.94 3.32
N ARG A 117 -0.40 6.11 3.86
CA ARG A 117 -0.61 6.41 5.27
C ARG A 117 -2.00 6.98 5.48
N VAL A 118 -2.74 6.38 6.39
CA VAL A 118 -4.10 6.78 6.78
C VAL A 118 -4.18 6.95 8.28
N ASP A 119 -5.27 7.51 8.78
CA ASP A 119 -5.58 7.47 10.21
C ASP A 119 -6.37 6.20 10.56
N LEU A 120 -5.92 5.49 11.59
CA LEU A 120 -6.62 4.40 12.23
C LEU A 120 -6.22 4.36 13.71
N GLU A 121 -6.84 5.23 14.53
CA GLU A 121 -6.44 5.44 15.93
C GLU A 121 -4.98 5.92 16.09
N GLY A 122 -4.50 6.62 15.03
CA GLY A 122 -3.13 7.06 14.81
C GLY A 122 -2.70 6.80 13.37
N TRP A 123 -1.49 7.23 13.02
CA TRP A 123 -0.98 7.02 11.66
C TRP A 123 -0.69 5.55 11.39
N HIS A 124 -1.24 5.05 10.30
CA HIS A 124 -1.23 3.64 9.94
C HIS A 124 -1.01 3.47 8.43
N TYR A 125 -0.21 2.48 8.01
CA TYR A 125 -0.01 2.16 6.61
C TYR A 125 -0.92 1.01 6.18
N VAL A 126 -1.58 1.19 5.03
CA VAL A 126 -2.41 0.18 4.38
C VAL A 126 -2.03 0.02 2.92
N LEU A 127 -2.38 -1.11 2.32
CA LEU A 127 -2.19 -1.38 0.90
C LEU A 127 -3.49 -1.17 0.14
N LEU A 128 -3.50 -0.26 -0.85
CA LEU A 128 -4.56 -0.14 -1.83
C LEU A 128 -4.28 -1.06 -3.01
N THR A 129 -5.25 -1.86 -3.40
CA THR A 129 -5.12 -2.86 -4.47
C THR A 129 -6.02 -2.58 -5.67
N GLY A 130 -7.00 -1.70 -5.52
CA GLY A 130 -7.91 -1.35 -6.63
C GLY A 130 -8.85 -0.21 -6.31
N ILE A 131 -9.50 0.28 -7.36
CA ILE A 131 -10.57 1.29 -7.29
C ILE A 131 -11.67 0.92 -8.29
N LYS A 132 -12.91 0.97 -7.86
CA LYS A 132 -14.08 0.76 -8.72
C LYS A 132 -15.27 1.55 -8.18
N GLU A 133 -15.97 2.30 -9.06
CA GLU A 133 -17.20 3.03 -8.71
C GLU A 133 -17.08 3.92 -7.46
N GLU A 134 -15.94 4.63 -7.32
CA GLU A 134 -15.60 5.48 -6.15
C GLU A 134 -15.45 4.70 -4.83
N GLU A 135 -15.18 3.41 -4.91
CA GLU A 135 -14.80 2.56 -3.80
C GLU A 135 -13.35 2.10 -3.94
N ILE A 136 -12.59 2.16 -2.84
CA ILE A 136 -11.22 1.68 -2.74
C ILE A 136 -11.22 0.29 -2.11
N TYR A 137 -10.58 -0.64 -2.79
CA TYR A 137 -10.27 -1.97 -2.29
C TYR A 137 -8.89 -1.90 -1.63
N LEU A 138 -8.82 -2.21 -0.35
CA LEU A 138 -7.57 -2.15 0.39
C LEU A 138 -7.37 -3.35 1.30
N PHE A 139 -6.10 -3.68 1.55
CA PHE A 139 -5.71 -4.62 2.59
C PHE A 139 -5.10 -3.86 3.77
N ASP A 140 -5.79 -3.93 4.90
CA ASP A 140 -5.30 -3.45 6.16
C ASP A 140 -4.53 -4.56 6.87
N PRO A 141 -3.22 -4.39 7.16
CA PRO A 141 -2.45 -5.37 7.89
C PRO A 141 -2.84 -5.50 9.37
N TYR A 142 -3.58 -4.54 9.92
CA TYR A 142 -4.10 -4.64 11.29
C TYR A 142 -5.32 -5.56 11.33
N TYR A 143 -5.21 -6.67 12.06
CA TYR A 143 -6.33 -7.60 12.21
C TYR A 143 -7.42 -6.98 13.09
N ARG A 144 -8.64 -6.93 12.57
CA ARG A 144 -9.83 -6.48 13.29
C ARG A 144 -10.98 -7.44 13.03
N SER A 145 -11.64 -7.88 14.10
CA SER A 145 -12.82 -8.74 14.03
C SER A 145 -14.14 -7.95 14.10
N GLU A 146 -14.11 -6.76 14.71
CA GLU A 146 -15.31 -5.96 14.94
C GLU A 146 -15.57 -4.97 13.80
N PRO A 147 -16.84 -4.82 13.37
CA PRO A 147 -17.22 -3.84 12.36
C PRO A 147 -16.93 -2.40 12.81
N PHE A 148 -16.78 -1.51 11.84
CA PHE A 148 -16.67 -0.07 12.10
C PHE A 148 -18.05 0.52 12.46
N PRO A 149 -18.13 1.40 13.47
CA PRO A 149 -19.43 1.90 13.98
C PRO A 149 -20.26 2.64 12.93
N GLU A 150 -19.62 3.33 11.98
CA GLU A 150 -20.30 4.18 11.00
C GLU A 150 -20.86 3.40 9.80
N GLY A 151 -20.62 2.09 9.67
CA GLY A 151 -21.21 1.21 8.65
C GLY A 151 -20.82 1.50 7.19
N ARG A 152 -19.91 2.46 6.94
CA ARG A 152 -19.46 2.85 5.59
C ARG A 152 -18.22 2.07 5.12
N ILE A 153 -17.52 1.45 6.03
CA ILE A 153 -16.35 0.63 5.76
C ILE A 153 -16.78 -0.82 5.81
N SER A 154 -16.68 -1.51 4.68
CA SER A 154 -17.01 -2.93 4.59
C SER A 154 -15.82 -3.79 4.95
N MET A 155 -16.03 -4.78 5.82
CA MET A 155 -15.03 -5.79 6.18
C MET A 155 -15.24 -7.05 5.32
N ILE A 156 -14.18 -7.51 4.67
CA ILE A 156 -14.19 -8.62 3.71
C ILE A 156 -13.22 -9.70 4.18
N ALA A 157 -13.64 -10.96 4.13
CA ALA A 157 -12.83 -12.09 4.61
C ALA A 157 -12.46 -13.12 3.53
N ASP A 158 -13.11 -13.08 2.39
CA ASP A 158 -13.02 -14.10 1.34
C ASP A 158 -12.08 -13.74 0.19
N HIS A 159 -11.38 -12.60 0.28
CA HIS A 159 -10.38 -12.15 -0.71
C HIS A 159 -8.96 -12.03 -0.13
N PRO A 160 -8.39 -13.09 0.46
CA PRO A 160 -7.15 -13.01 1.24
C PRO A 160 -5.90 -12.66 0.42
N LYS A 161 -6.00 -12.61 -0.91
CA LYS A 161 -4.88 -12.27 -1.81
C LYS A 161 -4.98 -10.87 -2.38
N GLU A 162 -6.04 -10.14 -2.06
CA GLU A 162 -6.35 -8.88 -2.72
C GLU A 162 -6.70 -7.77 -1.72
N TYR A 163 -7.75 -7.94 -0.92
CA TYR A 163 -8.22 -6.91 0.00
C TYR A 163 -9.01 -7.52 1.17
N ASN A 164 -9.11 -6.77 2.24
CA ASN A 164 -9.93 -7.11 3.40
C ASN A 164 -10.86 -5.97 3.86
N ARG A 165 -10.82 -4.82 3.15
CA ARG A 165 -11.71 -3.67 3.37
C ARG A 165 -12.13 -3.05 2.04
N ILE A 166 -13.35 -2.48 2.04
CA ILE A 166 -13.82 -1.59 0.98
C ILE A 166 -14.19 -0.27 1.64
N VAL A 167 -13.61 0.83 1.15
CA VAL A 167 -13.75 2.17 1.74
C VAL A 167 -14.10 3.17 0.63
N PRO A 168 -15.15 4.00 0.79
CA PRO A 168 -15.47 5.05 -0.19
C PRO A 168 -14.32 6.04 -0.36
N VAL A 169 -14.03 6.45 -1.60
CA VAL A 169 -13.02 7.48 -1.92
C VAL A 169 -13.24 8.75 -1.09
N GLY A 170 -14.50 9.19 -0.95
CA GLY A 170 -14.81 10.38 -0.17
C GLY A 170 -14.47 10.29 1.32
N ASP A 171 -14.34 9.08 1.88
CA ASP A 171 -13.90 8.89 3.26
C ASP A 171 -12.37 8.92 3.37
N LEU A 172 -11.66 8.32 2.38
CA LEU A 172 -10.19 8.45 2.33
C LEU A 172 -9.74 9.90 2.11
N GLU A 173 -10.42 10.67 1.27
CA GLU A 173 -10.05 12.05 0.92
C GLU A 173 -10.25 13.06 2.08
N GLN A 174 -10.85 12.67 3.20
CA GLN A 174 -11.07 13.56 4.33
C GLN A 174 -9.75 14.12 4.88
N GLU A 175 -9.75 15.42 5.19
CA GLU A 175 -8.67 16.06 5.95
C GLU A 175 -8.88 15.93 7.47
N LEU A 176 -10.12 15.69 7.89
CA LEU A 176 -10.45 15.38 9.28
C LEU A 176 -9.98 13.98 9.64
N ILE A 177 -9.45 13.83 10.85
CA ILE A 177 -9.00 12.57 11.40
C ILE A 177 -10.20 11.64 11.62
N LYS A 178 -10.28 10.59 10.82
CA LYS A 178 -11.31 9.55 10.85
C LYS A 178 -10.72 8.23 10.36
N PRO A 179 -11.33 7.08 10.69
CA PRO A 179 -10.85 5.79 10.19
C PRO A 179 -10.65 5.78 8.67
N TYR A 180 -9.43 5.44 8.26
CA TYR A 180 -8.91 5.42 6.90
C TYR A 180 -8.83 6.78 6.18
N SER A 181 -9.03 7.92 6.84
CA SER A 181 -8.79 9.20 6.19
C SER A 181 -7.28 9.41 5.90
N LEU A 182 -6.96 10.04 4.78
CA LEU A 182 -5.60 10.47 4.44
C LEU A 182 -5.13 11.64 5.33
N GLY A 183 -6.06 12.30 6.03
CA GLY A 183 -5.78 13.44 6.89
C GLY A 183 -5.36 14.70 6.11
N PRO A 184 -4.72 15.67 6.81
CA PRO A 184 -4.32 16.94 6.21
C PRO A 184 -3.40 16.77 5.01
N LYS A 185 -3.67 17.48 3.92
CA LYS A 185 -2.92 17.36 2.66
C LYS A 185 -1.42 17.47 2.82
N ALA A 186 -0.95 18.40 3.66
CA ALA A 186 0.50 18.63 3.87
C ALA A 186 1.26 17.42 4.45
N THR A 187 0.56 16.50 5.11
CA THR A 187 1.16 15.34 5.79
C THR A 187 0.90 14.01 5.09
N ARG A 188 0.17 14.02 3.96
CA ARG A 188 -0.14 12.81 3.20
C ARG A 188 1.12 12.22 2.57
N GLU A 189 1.18 10.90 2.49
CA GLU A 189 2.24 10.19 1.81
C GLU A 189 1.75 8.86 1.24
N ALA A 190 2.36 8.45 0.14
CA ALA A 190 2.07 7.19 -0.53
C ALA A 190 3.29 6.67 -1.31
N VAL A 191 3.39 5.36 -1.44
CA VAL A 191 4.32 4.68 -2.33
C VAL A 191 3.52 3.92 -3.36
N LEU A 192 3.61 4.33 -4.62
CA LEU A 192 3.05 3.61 -5.75
C LEU A 192 4.03 2.53 -6.20
N LEU A 193 3.53 1.32 -6.51
CA LEU A 193 4.32 0.20 -6.98
C LEU A 193 3.69 -0.42 -8.21
N PHE A 194 4.53 -0.87 -9.14
CA PHE A 194 4.10 -1.54 -10.35
C PHE A 194 4.95 -2.78 -10.62
N ASN A 195 4.32 -3.77 -11.22
CA ASN A 195 5.01 -4.82 -11.95
C ASN A 195 5.07 -4.39 -13.42
N GLU A 196 6.24 -4.03 -13.92
CA GLU A 196 6.42 -3.51 -15.27
C GLU A 196 6.03 -4.51 -16.39
N LYS A 197 5.92 -5.80 -16.07
CA LYS A 197 5.43 -6.82 -17.01
C LYS A 197 3.91 -6.84 -17.15
N THR A 198 3.18 -6.39 -16.13
CA THR A 198 1.71 -6.44 -16.11
C THR A 198 1.05 -5.07 -16.06
N LYS A 199 1.83 -4.01 -15.90
CA LYS A 199 1.38 -2.62 -15.89
C LYS A 199 0.66 -2.28 -17.18
N LEU A 200 -0.57 -1.82 -17.09
CA LEU A 200 -1.35 -1.39 -18.23
C LEU A 200 -0.83 -0.04 -18.76
N THR A 201 -0.84 0.13 -20.08
CA THR A 201 -0.59 1.44 -20.72
C THR A 201 -1.85 2.29 -20.63
N GLN A 202 -1.72 3.62 -20.74
CA GLN A 202 -2.87 4.53 -20.73
C GLN A 202 -3.90 4.19 -21.82
N GLU A 203 -3.44 3.77 -22.98
CA GLU A 203 -4.30 3.36 -24.10
C GLU A 203 -5.15 2.12 -23.78
N LYS A 204 -4.61 1.19 -22.99
CA LYS A 204 -5.34 -0.02 -22.58
C LYS A 204 -6.34 0.23 -21.43
N THR A 205 -6.16 1.27 -20.64
CA THR A 205 -7.13 1.64 -19.60
C THR A 205 -8.39 2.28 -20.17
N VAL A 206 -8.33 2.87 -21.36
CA VAL A 206 -9.50 3.47 -22.03
C VAL A 206 -10.39 2.41 -22.68
N GLU A 207 -9.83 1.26 -23.10
CA GLU A 207 -10.59 0.18 -23.74
C GLU A 207 -11.54 -0.60 -22.80
N TYR A 208 -11.39 -0.44 -21.47
CA TYR A 208 -12.24 -1.12 -20.47
C TYR A 208 -13.38 -0.25 -19.93
N VAL A 209 -13.58 0.94 -20.47
CA VAL A 209 -14.63 1.88 -20.02
C VAL A 209 -15.76 2.04 -21.07
N ILE A 210 -15.83 1.13 -22.05
CA ILE A 210 -16.93 1.10 -23.05
C ILE A 210 -17.88 -0.05 -22.70
#